data_91fc470b4bf716bbb83b51cb2bc421a0
#
_entry.id   91fc470b4bf716bbb83b51cb2bc421a0
#
_cell.length_a   1.000
_cell.length_b   1.000
_cell.length_c   1.000
_cell.angle_alpha   90.00
_cell.angle_beta   90.00
_cell.angle_gamma   90.00
#
_symmetry.space_group_name_H-M   'P 1'
#
loop_
_entity.id
_entity.type
_entity.pdbx_description
1 polymer ?
#
loop_
_entity_poly.entity_id
_entity_poly.type
_entity_poly.pdbx_seq_one_letter_code
_entity_poly.pdbx_strand_id
1 'polypeptide(L)'
;LDMVLSCSALQWISDLKALLLNIAQALNPSGHLCFASYTDNNLKEIKALTGQGLDYLPLAEVCELLESLGFDILLQTEEQMTLHFEHPKQVLQHIKATGVQATAQGFRWTKSSLQDFYTGYQQFQDPESKQYALTYHPVYVIARKTA
;
A
#
# COMPACT_ATOMS: atom_id res chain seq x y z
N LEU A 1 -9.21 24.21 -7.49
CA LEU A 1 -8.16 23.95 -6.51
C LEU A 1 -6.79 24.07 -7.17
N ASP A 2 -5.79 24.52 -6.40
CA ASP A 2 -4.41 24.61 -6.92
C ASP A 2 -3.55 23.42 -6.47
N MET A 3 -3.99 22.72 -5.43
CA MET A 3 -3.30 21.54 -4.93
C MET A 3 -4.28 20.56 -4.27
N VAL A 4 -4.04 19.28 -4.48
CA VAL A 4 -4.60 18.17 -3.71
C VAL A 4 -3.45 17.39 -3.10
N LEU A 5 -3.51 17.17 -1.80
CA LEU A 5 -2.52 16.40 -1.06
C LEU A 5 -3.20 15.20 -0.40
N SER A 6 -2.63 14.02 -0.57
CA SER A 6 -3.11 12.79 0.06
C SER A 6 -1.95 11.99 0.64
N CYS A 7 -2.11 11.51 1.86
CA CYS A 7 -1.12 10.68 2.51
C CYS A 7 -1.78 9.40 3.05
N SER A 8 -1.33 8.25 2.56
CA SER A 8 -1.78 6.92 2.99
C SER A 8 -3.31 6.72 2.98
N ALA A 9 -3.99 7.28 1.99
CA ALA A 9 -5.44 7.20 1.85
C ALA A 9 -5.90 6.58 0.51
N LEU A 10 -5.18 6.81 -0.58
CA LEU A 10 -5.61 6.37 -1.91
C LEU A 10 -5.69 4.86 -2.06
N GLN A 11 -4.88 4.11 -1.33
CA GLN A 11 -4.90 2.64 -1.35
C GLN A 11 -6.23 2.03 -0.85
N TRP A 12 -7.05 2.80 -0.15
CA TRP A 12 -8.34 2.35 0.36
C TRP A 12 -9.50 2.53 -0.63
N ILE A 13 -9.24 3.23 -1.72
CA ILE A 13 -10.26 3.58 -2.71
C ILE A 13 -10.39 2.46 -3.72
N SER A 14 -11.57 1.87 -3.81
CA SER A 14 -11.87 0.76 -4.73
C SER A 14 -11.89 1.20 -6.21
N ASP A 15 -12.35 2.41 -6.49
CA ASP A 15 -12.36 3.00 -7.84
C ASP A 15 -11.42 4.22 -7.88
N LEU A 16 -10.13 3.93 -7.96
CA LEU A 16 -9.08 4.94 -8.02
C LEU A 16 -9.23 5.80 -9.28
N LYS A 17 -9.63 5.22 -10.41
CA LYS A 17 -9.81 5.95 -11.66
C LYS A 17 -10.89 7.03 -11.54
N ALA A 18 -12.03 6.69 -10.96
CA ALA A 18 -13.11 7.66 -10.75
C ALA A 18 -12.66 8.79 -9.80
N LEU A 19 -11.94 8.45 -8.74
CA LEU A 19 -11.40 9.46 -7.82
C LEU A 19 -10.42 10.40 -8.53
N LEU A 20 -9.45 9.86 -9.26
CA LEU A 20 -8.45 10.65 -9.97
C LEU A 20 -9.08 11.53 -11.07
N LEU A 21 -10.13 11.07 -11.73
CA LEU A 21 -10.91 11.87 -12.66
C LEU A 21 -11.57 13.07 -11.96
N ASN A 22 -12.19 12.84 -10.80
CA ASN A 22 -12.80 13.91 -9.99
C ASN A 22 -11.75 14.93 -9.52
N ILE A 23 -10.59 14.47 -9.11
CA ILE A 23 -9.46 15.34 -8.73
C ILE A 23 -9.00 16.16 -9.94
N ALA A 24 -8.85 15.53 -11.11
CA ALA A 24 -8.48 16.23 -12.34
C ALA A 24 -9.48 17.33 -12.71
N GLN A 25 -10.77 17.09 -12.53
CA GLN A 25 -11.81 18.09 -12.78
C GLN A 25 -11.78 19.23 -11.74
N ALA A 26 -11.47 18.94 -10.50
CA ALA A 26 -11.44 19.92 -9.42
C ALA A 26 -10.18 20.81 -9.40
N LEU A 27 -9.08 20.32 -9.97
CA LEU A 27 -7.83 21.07 -10.08
C LEU A 27 -7.89 22.11 -11.19
N ASN A 28 -7.36 23.29 -10.89
CA ASN A 28 -7.11 24.33 -11.90
C ASN A 28 -6.00 23.88 -12.89
N PRO A 29 -5.91 24.46 -14.09
CA PRO A 29 -4.74 24.29 -14.94
C PRO A 29 -3.44 24.59 -14.17
N SER A 30 -2.42 23.78 -14.35
CA SER A 30 -1.17 23.79 -13.59
C SER A 30 -1.29 23.45 -12.11
N GLY A 31 -2.45 23.06 -11.63
CA GLY A 31 -2.64 22.56 -10.27
C GLY A 31 -1.92 21.22 -10.04
N HIS A 32 -1.59 20.93 -8.80
CA HIS A 32 -0.77 19.79 -8.42
C HIS A 32 -1.55 18.74 -7.64
N LEU A 33 -1.30 17.47 -7.95
CA LEU A 33 -1.66 16.34 -7.12
C LEU A 33 -0.40 15.74 -6.53
N CYS A 34 -0.32 15.71 -5.19
CA CYS A 34 0.80 15.14 -4.46
C CYS A 34 0.27 14.03 -3.56
N PHE A 35 0.82 12.83 -3.65
CA PHE A 35 0.39 11.77 -2.75
C PHE A 35 1.49 10.77 -2.39
N ALA A 36 1.34 10.21 -1.19
CA ALA A 36 2.01 9.02 -0.72
C ALA A 36 0.98 7.89 -0.60
N SER A 37 1.31 6.73 -1.09
CA SER A 37 0.47 5.53 -1.05
C SER A 37 1.34 4.28 -0.99
N TYR A 38 0.78 3.13 -1.31
CA TYR A 38 1.48 1.85 -1.33
C TYR A 38 1.25 1.13 -2.65
N THR A 39 2.12 0.22 -3.01
CA THR A 39 2.04 -0.57 -4.23
C THR A 39 2.18 -2.07 -3.95
N ASP A 40 2.29 -2.86 -4.98
CA ASP A 40 1.99 -4.29 -5.06
C ASP A 40 2.70 -5.21 -4.05
N ASN A 41 3.93 -4.90 -3.64
CA ASN A 41 4.64 -5.71 -2.65
C ASN A 41 4.36 -5.32 -1.19
N ASN A 42 3.48 -4.35 -0.95
CA ASN A 42 3.17 -3.92 0.41
C ASN A 42 2.47 -5.03 1.17
N LEU A 43 3.00 -5.39 2.35
CA LEU A 43 2.48 -6.43 3.23
C LEU A 43 2.28 -7.79 2.51
N LYS A 44 3.15 -8.12 1.59
CA LYS A 44 3.04 -9.34 0.77
C LYS A 44 3.01 -10.62 1.60
N GLU A 45 3.69 -10.64 2.74
CA GLU A 45 3.73 -11.78 3.67
C GLU A 45 2.34 -12.05 4.27
N ILE A 46 1.65 -11.00 4.67
CA ILE A 46 0.29 -11.10 5.22
C ILE A 46 -0.67 -11.60 4.17
N LYS A 47 -0.60 -11.05 2.97
CA LYS A 47 -1.47 -11.46 1.86
C LYS A 47 -1.23 -12.93 1.47
N ALA A 48 0.02 -13.37 1.45
CA ALA A 48 0.38 -14.76 1.14
C ALA A 48 -0.20 -15.76 2.16
N LEU A 49 -0.24 -15.39 3.45
CA LEU A 49 -0.68 -16.28 4.52
C LEU A 49 -2.17 -16.24 4.81
N THR A 50 -2.81 -15.10 4.60
CA THR A 50 -4.22 -14.90 4.94
C THR A 50 -5.13 -14.79 3.72
N GLY A 51 -4.57 -14.56 2.53
CA GLY A 51 -5.34 -14.21 1.34
C GLY A 51 -6.02 -12.84 1.44
N GLN A 52 -5.78 -12.11 2.52
CA GLN A 52 -6.39 -10.82 2.82
C GLN A 52 -5.41 -9.69 2.61
N GLY A 53 -5.88 -8.60 2.06
CA GLY A 53 -5.09 -7.42 1.79
C GLY A 53 -5.74 -6.56 0.73
N LEU A 54 -5.22 -5.36 0.55
CA LEU A 54 -5.66 -4.49 -0.54
C LEU A 54 -5.03 -4.96 -1.85
N ASP A 55 -5.77 -4.76 -2.94
CA ASP A 55 -5.24 -4.93 -4.29
C ASP A 55 -4.58 -3.63 -4.72
N TYR A 56 -3.27 -3.56 -4.50
CA TYR A 56 -2.49 -2.39 -4.86
C TYR A 56 -2.19 -2.38 -6.37
N LEU A 57 -2.38 -1.22 -7.02
CA LEU A 57 -1.92 -1.05 -8.40
C LEU A 57 -0.41 -0.82 -8.41
N PRO A 58 0.31 -1.42 -9.37
CA PRO A 58 1.70 -1.08 -9.64
C PRO A 58 1.87 0.41 -9.91
N LEU A 59 2.98 1.01 -9.46
CA LEU A 59 3.24 2.43 -9.66
C LEU A 59 3.15 2.85 -11.13
N ALA A 60 3.66 2.02 -12.05
CA ALA A 60 3.59 2.28 -13.49
C ALA A 60 2.15 2.46 -13.98
N GLU A 61 1.23 1.59 -13.54
CA GLU A 61 -0.20 1.68 -13.92
C GLU A 61 -0.86 2.94 -13.36
N VAL A 62 -0.51 3.34 -12.14
CA VAL A 62 -1.00 4.59 -11.54
C VAL A 62 -0.52 5.79 -12.33
N CYS A 63 0.75 5.82 -12.74
CA CYS A 63 1.31 6.90 -13.55
C CYS A 63 0.68 6.95 -14.94
N GLU A 64 0.52 5.82 -15.62
CA GLU A 64 -0.18 5.75 -16.93
C GLU A 64 -1.63 6.28 -16.82
N LEU A 65 -2.32 5.93 -15.73
CA LEU A 65 -3.66 6.43 -15.48
C LEU A 65 -3.67 7.95 -15.31
N LEU A 66 -2.74 8.52 -14.55
CA LEU A 66 -2.60 9.97 -14.37
C LEU A 66 -2.31 10.67 -15.69
N GLU A 67 -1.37 10.16 -16.49
CA GLU A 67 -1.05 10.70 -17.80
C GLU A 67 -2.27 10.69 -18.74
N SER A 68 -3.07 9.61 -18.71
CA SER A 68 -4.31 9.51 -19.47
C SER A 68 -5.37 10.55 -19.07
N LEU A 69 -5.28 11.06 -17.84
CA LEU A 69 -6.17 12.08 -17.29
C LEU A 69 -5.62 13.51 -17.45
N GLY A 70 -4.53 13.68 -18.18
CA GLY A 70 -3.93 14.99 -18.48
C GLY A 70 -2.99 15.51 -17.40
N PHE A 71 -2.28 14.64 -16.70
CA PHE A 71 -1.23 15.01 -15.77
C PHE A 71 0.17 14.78 -16.36
N ASP A 72 1.08 15.69 -16.08
CA ASP A 72 2.52 15.48 -16.19
C ASP A 72 3.06 14.93 -14.88
N ILE A 73 3.78 13.83 -14.90
CA ILE A 73 4.45 13.28 -13.73
C ILE A 73 5.75 14.04 -13.49
N LEU A 74 5.80 14.80 -12.39
CA LEU A 74 7.00 15.57 -12.01
C LEU A 74 7.95 14.76 -11.14
N LEU A 75 7.40 13.88 -10.30
CA LEU A 75 8.14 12.97 -9.44
C LEU A 75 7.37 11.66 -9.32
N GLN A 76 8.07 10.55 -9.46
CA GLN A 76 7.60 9.24 -9.07
C GLN A 76 8.75 8.47 -8.43
N THR A 77 8.53 7.91 -7.28
CA THR A 77 9.52 7.09 -6.59
C THR A 77 8.83 6.03 -5.74
N GLU A 78 9.50 4.92 -5.56
CA GLU A 78 9.07 3.83 -4.70
C GLU A 78 10.24 3.33 -3.86
N GLU A 79 9.93 2.80 -2.70
CA GLU A 79 10.90 2.18 -1.80
C GLU A 79 10.37 0.84 -1.35
N GLN A 80 11.24 -0.13 -1.14
CA GLN A 80 10.92 -1.31 -0.35
C GLN A 80 11.64 -1.24 0.99
N MET A 81 10.87 -1.32 2.05
CA MET A 81 11.35 -1.31 3.43
C MET A 81 10.99 -2.63 4.08
N THR A 82 11.95 -3.27 4.71
CA THR A 82 11.72 -4.52 5.42
C THR A 82 11.93 -4.30 6.92
N LEU A 83 10.88 -4.50 7.70
CA LEU A 83 10.98 -4.59 9.16
C LEU A 83 11.27 -6.03 9.56
N HIS A 84 11.98 -6.20 10.66
CA HIS A 84 12.36 -7.50 11.19
C HIS A 84 11.84 -7.65 12.62
N PHE A 85 11.26 -8.82 12.90
CA PHE A 85 10.65 -9.16 14.19
C PHE A 85 11.19 -10.49 14.69
N GLU A 86 11.25 -10.67 15.99
CA GLU A 86 11.72 -11.91 16.61
C GLU A 86 10.67 -13.03 16.57
N HIS A 87 9.40 -12.67 16.45
CA HIS A 87 8.30 -13.65 16.39
C HIS A 87 7.13 -13.13 15.55
N PRO A 88 6.42 -14.00 14.79
CA PRO A 88 5.26 -13.62 13.99
C PRO A 88 4.14 -12.93 14.77
N LYS A 89 4.01 -13.22 16.06
CA LYS A 89 3.07 -12.52 16.96
C LYS A 89 3.33 -11.02 17.00
N GLN A 90 4.59 -10.59 16.98
CA GLN A 90 4.97 -9.18 16.99
C GLN A 90 4.57 -8.50 15.67
N VAL A 91 4.60 -9.23 14.54
CA VAL A 91 4.09 -8.73 13.25
C VAL A 91 2.60 -8.37 13.37
N LEU A 92 1.79 -9.27 13.93
CA LEU A 92 0.36 -9.01 14.13
C LEU A 92 0.11 -7.85 15.11
N GLN A 93 0.89 -7.75 16.16
CA GLN A 93 0.80 -6.62 17.11
C GLN A 93 1.16 -5.30 16.43
N HIS A 94 2.18 -5.29 15.60
CA HIS A 94 2.58 -4.11 14.80
C HIS A 94 1.47 -3.67 13.85
N ILE A 95 0.91 -4.60 13.08
CA ILE A 95 -0.19 -4.31 12.14
C ILE A 95 -1.41 -3.77 12.89
N LYS A 96 -1.74 -4.36 14.04
CA LYS A 96 -2.82 -3.88 14.90
C LYS A 96 -2.56 -2.46 15.41
N ALA A 97 -1.35 -2.17 15.83
CA ALA A 97 -0.97 -0.86 16.36
C ALA A 97 -0.96 0.23 15.29
N THR A 98 -0.64 -0.12 14.04
CA THR A 98 -0.61 0.83 12.92
C THR A 98 -1.99 1.06 12.26
N GLY A 99 -3.02 0.37 12.71
CA GLY A 99 -4.38 0.55 12.19
C GLY A 99 -4.65 -0.09 10.83
N VAL A 100 -3.72 -0.90 10.31
CA VAL A 100 -3.86 -1.59 9.02
C VAL A 100 -4.82 -2.80 9.10
N GLN A 101 -5.72 -2.81 10.08
CA GLN A 101 -6.63 -3.93 10.33
C GLN A 101 -7.75 -4.10 9.30
N ALA A 102 -8.00 -3.10 8.47
CA ALA A 102 -9.14 -3.13 7.54
C ALA A 102 -8.98 -4.11 6.37
N THR A 103 -7.93 -4.90 6.38
CA THR A 103 -7.62 -5.82 5.29
C THR A 103 -8.39 -7.13 5.34
N ALA A 104 -9.16 -7.38 6.41
CA ALA A 104 -9.74 -8.70 6.63
C ALA A 104 -11.24 -8.64 6.93
N GLN A 105 -12.05 -8.09 6.03
CA GLN A 105 -13.48 -8.37 6.07
C GLN A 105 -13.66 -9.87 5.81
N GLY A 106 -14.09 -10.62 6.85
CA GLY A 106 -14.38 -12.04 6.77
C GLY A 106 -13.28 -12.99 7.25
N PHE A 107 -12.06 -12.53 7.53
CA PHE A 107 -11.03 -13.37 8.15
C PHE A 107 -11.21 -13.38 9.67
N ARG A 108 -11.47 -14.56 10.22
CA ARG A 108 -11.65 -14.75 11.66
C ARG A 108 -10.44 -15.43 12.28
N TRP A 109 -9.82 -14.78 13.23
CA TRP A 109 -8.75 -15.37 14.02
C TRP A 109 -9.33 -16.40 15.02
N THR A 110 -8.93 -17.65 14.84
CA THR A 110 -9.14 -18.76 15.77
C THR A 110 -7.79 -19.22 16.29
N LYS A 111 -7.80 -20.08 17.30
CA LYS A 111 -6.56 -20.73 17.78
C LYS A 111 -5.82 -21.46 16.64
N SER A 112 -6.57 -22.16 15.79
CA SER A 112 -6.04 -22.92 14.67
C SER A 112 -5.45 -21.99 13.59
N SER A 113 -6.22 -20.98 13.15
CA SER A 113 -5.74 -20.05 12.12
C SER A 113 -4.54 -19.22 12.58
N LEU A 114 -4.46 -18.89 13.87
CA LEU A 114 -3.32 -18.21 14.45
C LEU A 114 -2.06 -19.10 14.44
N GLN A 115 -2.21 -20.37 14.79
CA GLN A 115 -1.10 -21.33 14.72
C GLN A 115 -0.65 -21.57 13.28
N ASP A 116 -1.58 -21.69 12.34
CA ASP A 116 -1.28 -21.82 10.92
C ASP A 116 -0.53 -20.60 10.39
N PHE A 117 -0.92 -19.40 10.84
CA PHE A 117 -0.21 -18.17 10.52
C PHE A 117 1.24 -18.18 11.04
N TYR A 118 1.46 -18.56 12.27
CA TYR A 118 2.80 -18.64 12.85
C TYR A 118 3.67 -19.69 12.14
N THR A 119 3.10 -20.83 11.83
CA THR A 119 3.79 -21.89 11.10
C THR A 119 4.10 -21.45 9.66
N GLY A 120 3.15 -20.86 8.98
CA GLY A 120 3.33 -20.36 7.61
C GLY A 120 4.33 -19.22 7.53
N TYR A 121 4.43 -18.38 8.56
CA TYR A 121 5.35 -17.25 8.58
C TYR A 121 6.82 -17.67 8.62
N GLN A 122 7.12 -18.92 8.96
CA GLN A 122 8.49 -19.44 8.98
C GLN A 122 9.19 -19.38 7.61
N GLN A 123 8.42 -19.40 6.51
CA GLN A 123 8.98 -19.22 5.15
C GLN A 123 9.60 -17.83 4.93
N PHE A 124 9.24 -16.84 5.76
CA PHE A 124 9.76 -15.47 5.71
C PHE A 124 10.81 -15.20 6.79
N GLN A 125 11.26 -16.24 7.47
CA GLN A 125 12.35 -16.12 8.44
C GLN A 125 13.69 -16.04 7.71
N ASP A 126 14.50 -15.05 8.07
CA ASP A 126 15.87 -14.96 7.63
C ASP A 126 16.70 -16.10 8.25
N PRO A 127 17.41 -16.91 7.46
CA PRO A 127 18.14 -18.07 7.97
C PRO A 127 19.32 -17.72 8.86
N GLU A 128 19.91 -16.52 8.72
CA GLU A 128 21.04 -16.08 9.52
C GLU A 128 20.60 -15.40 10.81
N SER A 129 19.77 -14.35 10.69
CA SER A 129 19.30 -13.57 11.85
C SER A 129 18.20 -14.24 12.65
N LYS A 130 17.51 -15.24 12.07
CA LYS A 130 16.32 -15.89 12.63
C LYS A 130 15.13 -14.93 12.85
N GLN A 131 15.19 -13.74 12.29
CA GLN A 131 14.13 -12.76 12.36
C GLN A 131 13.12 -12.92 11.22
N TYR A 132 11.92 -12.41 11.43
CA TYR A 132 10.80 -12.53 10.50
C TYR A 132 10.57 -11.19 9.79
N ALA A 133 10.52 -11.23 8.46
CA ALA A 133 10.40 -10.05 7.62
C ALA A 133 8.94 -9.60 7.49
N LEU A 134 8.73 -8.29 7.47
CA LEU A 134 7.49 -7.65 7.03
C LEU A 134 7.85 -6.55 6.04
N THR A 135 7.31 -6.63 4.83
CA THR A 135 7.64 -5.70 3.74
C THR A 135 6.63 -4.57 3.66
N TYR A 136 7.14 -3.34 3.60
CA TYR A 136 6.40 -2.14 3.17
C TYR A 136 6.90 -1.69 1.81
N HIS A 137 5.98 -1.25 0.95
CA HIS A 137 6.31 -0.78 -0.39
C HIS A 137 5.61 0.56 -0.68
N PRO A 138 6.07 1.66 -0.02
CA PRO A 138 5.51 2.98 -0.25
C PRO A 138 5.89 3.55 -1.62
N VAL A 139 5.00 4.38 -2.14
CA VAL A 139 5.19 5.17 -3.36
C VAL A 139 4.90 6.64 -3.10
N TYR A 140 5.60 7.51 -3.81
CA TYR A 140 5.42 8.95 -3.75
C TYR A 140 5.30 9.49 -5.16
N VAL A 141 4.27 10.29 -5.39
CA VAL A 141 3.99 10.89 -6.71
C VAL A 141 3.68 12.36 -6.56
N ILE A 142 4.28 13.17 -7.43
CA ILE A 142 3.89 14.55 -7.68
C ILE A 142 3.54 14.65 -9.15
N ALA A 143 2.31 15.06 -9.41
CA ALA A 143 1.77 15.24 -10.76
C ALA A 143 1.19 16.64 -10.91
N ARG A 144 1.34 17.23 -12.09
CA ARG A 144 0.81 18.56 -12.45
C ARG A 144 -0.22 18.40 -13.55
N LYS A 145 -1.38 19.01 -13.37
CA LYS A 145 -2.39 19.07 -14.41
C LYS A 145 -1.92 19.97 -15.57
N THR A 146 -1.95 19.45 -16.79
CA THR A 146 -1.43 20.16 -17.97
C THR A 146 -2.37 21.28 -18.47
N ALA A 147 -3.64 21.03 -18.52
CA ALA A 147 -4.61 22.00 -19.07
C ALA A 147 -5.97 21.91 -18.34
#